data_e6acfe9810f7172aedf4fdad0351d3d2
#
_entry.id   e6acfe9810f7172aedf4fdad0351d3d2
#
_cell.length_a   1.000
_cell.length_b   1.000
_cell.length_c   1.000
_cell.angle_alpha   90.00
_cell.angle_beta   90.00
_cell.angle_gamma   90.00
#
_symmetry.space_group_name_H-M   'P 1'
#
loop_
_entity.id
_entity.type
_entity.pdbx_description
1 polymer ?
#
loop_
_entity_poly.entity_id
_entity_poly.type
_entity_poly.pdbx_seq_one_letter_code
_entity_poly.pdbx_strand_id
1 'polypeptide(L)'
;MLYRYEDHDLPEHFNGLGYMNLISMIFEIDLLMTSFRRAVNQRPAAINLLFIEEPEAHTHPQMQYVFIKNIKSLLAEGVKREDGVSVRLQTVISTHSSHIVAECDFDDIKYMKKSGGEVVCKSLKSLKDDYLKLNPKEGAEHFRFLKQYLTLHRAELFFADKAILVEGDTEKILLPAMMKKLDQEYPVAGSPPLLSQNISLVEVGAHSQIFEKFIRLSLIHI
;
A
#
# COMPACT_ATOMS: atom_id res chain seq x y z
N MET A 1 -24.45 20.00 3.42
CA MET A 1 -23.30 20.38 4.24
C MET A 1 -22.70 21.65 3.66
N LEU A 2 -22.29 22.65 4.49
CA LEU A 2 -21.65 23.88 4.04
C LEU A 2 -20.19 23.83 4.48
N TYR A 3 -19.27 24.22 3.58
CA TYR A 3 -17.84 24.32 3.87
C TYR A 3 -17.44 25.79 3.89
N ARG A 4 -16.75 26.21 4.95
CA ARG A 4 -16.23 27.56 5.02
C ARG A 4 -14.89 27.61 4.31
N TYR A 5 -14.82 28.46 3.27
CA TYR A 5 -13.58 28.82 2.59
C TYR A 5 -13.41 30.34 2.68
N GLU A 6 -12.41 30.79 3.42
CA GLU A 6 -12.25 32.19 3.80
C GLU A 6 -13.52 32.71 4.49
N ASP A 7 -14.16 33.72 3.95
CA ASP A 7 -15.40 34.31 4.47
C ASP A 7 -16.69 33.83 3.78
N HIS A 8 -16.56 32.77 2.96
CA HIS A 8 -17.72 32.24 2.19
C HIS A 8 -18.05 30.81 2.59
N ASP A 9 -19.33 30.55 2.79
CA ASP A 9 -19.86 29.22 2.98
C ASP A 9 -20.22 28.62 1.62
N LEU A 10 -19.44 27.60 1.20
CA LEU A 10 -19.63 26.93 -0.08
C LEU A 10 -20.52 25.68 0.08
N PRO A 11 -21.52 25.51 -0.79
CA PRO A 11 -22.31 24.27 -0.83
C PRO A 11 -21.43 23.05 -1.20
N GLU A 12 -21.89 21.88 -0.79
CA GLU A 12 -21.21 20.60 -0.97
C GLU A 12 -20.76 20.30 -2.41
N HIS A 13 -21.58 20.68 -3.39
CA HIS A 13 -21.31 20.42 -4.80
C HIS A 13 -20.15 21.24 -5.40
N PHE A 14 -19.61 22.21 -4.67
CA PHE A 14 -18.38 22.91 -5.06
C PHE A 14 -17.11 22.11 -4.76
N ASN A 15 -17.20 21.03 -3.98
CA ASN A 15 -16.06 20.16 -3.72
C ASN A 15 -15.88 19.15 -4.85
N GLY A 16 -14.62 18.87 -5.18
CA GLY A 16 -14.28 17.85 -6.16
C GLY A 16 -14.73 16.44 -5.68
N LEU A 17 -15.02 15.55 -6.64
CA LEU A 17 -15.53 14.20 -6.40
C LEU A 17 -14.66 13.41 -5.39
N GLY A 18 -13.34 13.51 -5.48
CA GLY A 18 -12.43 12.82 -4.57
C GLY A 18 -12.54 13.28 -3.12
N TYR A 19 -12.77 14.57 -2.90
CA TYR A 19 -12.97 15.12 -1.55
C TYR A 19 -14.32 14.65 -0.96
N MET A 20 -15.35 14.63 -1.77
CA MET A 20 -16.67 14.13 -1.37
C MET A 20 -16.62 12.65 -1.01
N ASN A 21 -15.93 11.84 -1.80
CA ASN A 21 -15.75 10.42 -1.50
C ASN A 21 -15.02 10.20 -0.18
N LEU A 22 -13.97 10.96 0.08
CA LEU A 22 -13.22 10.88 1.35
C LEU A 22 -14.13 11.21 2.55
N ILE A 23 -14.91 12.29 2.46
CA ILE A 23 -15.82 12.69 3.52
C ILE A 23 -16.89 11.62 3.75
N SER A 24 -17.51 11.12 2.67
CA SER A 24 -18.53 10.06 2.76
C SER A 24 -17.96 8.82 3.44
N MET A 25 -16.75 8.40 3.08
CA MET A 25 -16.07 7.27 3.69
C MET A 25 -15.79 7.49 5.19
N ILE A 26 -15.35 8.69 5.59
CA ILE A 26 -15.13 9.01 7.00
C ILE A 26 -16.43 8.92 7.80
N PHE A 27 -17.55 9.46 7.27
CA PHE A 27 -18.84 9.36 7.92
C PHE A 27 -19.34 7.91 8.02
N GLU A 28 -19.17 7.12 6.96
CA GLU A 28 -19.51 5.70 6.97
C GLU A 28 -18.73 4.93 8.03
N ILE A 29 -17.44 5.18 8.14
CA ILE A 29 -16.59 4.58 9.18
C ILE A 29 -17.06 4.99 10.57
N ASP A 30 -17.41 6.26 10.80
CA ASP A 30 -17.90 6.73 12.11
C ASP A 30 -19.23 6.09 12.49
N LEU A 31 -20.16 5.95 11.54
CA LEU A 31 -21.41 5.22 11.75
C LEU A 31 -21.18 3.75 12.10
N LEU A 32 -20.27 3.07 11.40
CA LEU A 32 -19.88 1.70 11.70
C LEU A 32 -19.23 1.58 13.08
N MET A 33 -18.35 2.51 13.46
CA MET A 33 -17.73 2.55 14.79
C MET A 33 -18.78 2.67 15.89
N THR A 34 -19.81 3.49 15.68
CA THR A 34 -20.92 3.61 16.62
C THR A 34 -21.65 2.28 16.82
N SER A 35 -21.84 1.50 15.76
CA SER A 35 -22.45 0.16 15.84
C SER A 35 -21.57 -0.84 16.60
N PHE A 36 -20.26 -0.78 16.45
CA PHE A 36 -19.32 -1.65 17.19
C PHE A 36 -19.25 -1.33 18.67
N ARG A 37 -19.35 -0.06 19.05
CA ARG A 37 -19.33 0.37 20.45
C ARG A 37 -20.48 -0.20 21.26
N ARG A 38 -21.66 -0.36 20.66
CA ARG A 38 -22.93 -0.77 21.30
C ARG A 38 -23.32 0.12 22.49
N ALA A 39 -24.45 -0.12 23.07
CA ALA A 39 -24.89 0.60 24.27
C ALA A 39 -24.06 0.17 25.50
N VAL A 40 -23.95 1.05 26.50
CA VAL A 40 -23.16 0.83 27.74
C VAL A 40 -23.59 -0.42 28.49
N ASN A 41 -24.86 -0.79 28.42
CA ASN A 41 -25.43 -1.99 29.06
C ASN A 41 -25.25 -3.28 28.24
N GLN A 42 -24.65 -3.21 27.06
CA GLN A 42 -24.41 -4.36 26.19
C GLN A 42 -22.93 -4.76 26.19
N ARG A 43 -22.65 -6.05 26.19
CA ARG A 43 -21.28 -6.55 26.02
C ARG A 43 -20.82 -6.30 24.59
N PRO A 44 -19.59 -5.75 24.37
CA PRO A 44 -18.98 -5.72 23.06
C PRO A 44 -18.85 -7.11 22.47
N ALA A 45 -18.87 -7.23 21.14
CA ALA A 45 -18.56 -8.50 20.50
C ALA A 45 -17.10 -8.90 20.81
N ALA A 46 -16.84 -10.20 20.90
CA ALA A 46 -15.50 -10.71 21.14
C ALA A 46 -14.55 -10.42 19.96
N ILE A 47 -15.09 -10.39 18.74
CA ILE A 47 -14.37 -10.12 17.49
C ILE A 47 -15.19 -9.09 16.72
N ASN A 48 -14.55 -7.98 16.34
CA ASN A 48 -15.09 -6.99 15.43
C ASN A 48 -14.09 -6.81 14.28
N LEU A 49 -14.59 -6.94 13.06
CA LEU A 49 -13.79 -6.82 11.84
C LEU A 49 -14.34 -5.68 11.00
N LEU A 50 -13.46 -4.82 10.53
CA LEU A 50 -13.77 -3.77 9.58
C LEU A 50 -12.94 -4.00 8.33
N PHE A 51 -13.59 -4.12 7.18
CA PHE A 51 -12.96 -4.19 5.88
C PHE A 51 -13.17 -2.87 5.15
N ILE A 52 -12.10 -2.28 4.67
CA ILE A 52 -12.11 -1.06 3.84
C ILE A 52 -11.48 -1.45 2.51
N GLU A 53 -12.26 -1.43 1.45
CA GLU A 53 -11.79 -1.82 0.12
C GLU A 53 -11.47 -0.58 -0.70
N GLU A 54 -10.25 -0.57 -1.25
CA GLU A 54 -9.74 0.43 -2.19
C GLU A 54 -10.10 1.89 -1.82
N PRO A 55 -9.71 2.37 -0.62
CA PRO A 55 -10.06 3.73 -0.19
C PRO A 55 -9.50 4.83 -1.10
N GLU A 56 -8.58 4.47 -1.97
CA GLU A 56 -8.04 5.35 -3.00
C GLU A 56 -8.98 5.58 -4.19
N ALA A 57 -10.03 4.80 -4.34
CA ALA A 57 -10.94 4.91 -5.48
C ALA A 57 -11.47 6.35 -5.63
N HIS A 58 -11.22 6.92 -6.80
CA HIS A 58 -11.61 8.30 -7.15
C HIS A 58 -11.02 9.41 -6.27
N THR A 59 -9.99 9.13 -5.46
CA THR A 59 -9.33 10.13 -4.62
C THR A 59 -7.98 10.57 -5.20
N HIS A 60 -7.67 11.87 -5.03
CA HIS A 60 -6.36 12.39 -5.41
C HIS A 60 -5.26 11.84 -4.47
N PRO A 61 -4.02 11.57 -4.94
CA PRO A 61 -2.92 11.05 -4.12
C PRO A 61 -2.72 11.76 -2.77
N GLN A 62 -2.82 13.09 -2.75
CA GLN A 62 -2.73 13.86 -1.51
C GLN A 62 -3.82 13.50 -0.49
N MET A 63 -5.03 13.19 -0.97
CA MET A 63 -6.14 12.79 -0.11
C MET A 63 -5.95 11.37 0.42
N GLN A 64 -5.37 10.48 -0.37
CA GLN A 64 -4.98 9.13 0.07
C GLN A 64 -3.97 9.19 1.21
N TYR A 65 -2.97 10.06 1.10
CA TYR A 65 -2.00 10.31 2.16
C TYR A 65 -2.68 10.81 3.46
N VAL A 66 -3.54 11.82 3.34
CA VAL A 66 -4.29 12.37 4.49
C VAL A 66 -5.16 11.29 5.14
N PHE A 67 -5.85 10.49 4.33
CA PHE A 67 -6.69 9.40 4.81
C PHE A 67 -5.89 8.39 5.62
N ILE A 68 -4.86 7.78 5.04
CA ILE A 68 -4.12 6.70 5.70
C ILE A 68 -3.39 7.18 6.94
N LYS A 69 -2.89 8.41 6.95
CA LYS A 69 -2.23 9.00 8.11
C LYS A 69 -3.17 9.19 9.30
N ASN A 70 -4.44 9.50 9.05
CA ASN A 70 -5.41 9.80 10.09
C ASN A 70 -6.31 8.60 10.45
N ILE A 71 -6.42 7.59 9.57
CA ILE A 71 -7.34 6.48 9.79
C ILE A 71 -7.06 5.72 11.09
N LYS A 72 -5.79 5.51 11.44
CA LYS A 72 -5.42 4.82 12.68
C LYS A 72 -5.93 5.55 13.92
N SER A 73 -5.80 6.87 13.96
CA SER A 73 -6.32 7.70 15.07
C SER A 73 -7.84 7.67 15.12
N LEU A 74 -8.49 7.81 13.97
CA LEU A 74 -9.95 7.77 13.86
C LEU A 74 -10.51 6.44 14.36
N LEU A 75 -9.93 5.33 13.96
CA LEU A 75 -10.35 3.99 14.41
C LEU A 75 -10.07 3.78 15.90
N ALA A 76 -8.93 4.25 16.41
CA ALA A 76 -8.55 4.14 17.82
C ALA A 76 -9.48 4.95 18.74
N GLU A 77 -9.93 6.12 18.30
CA GLU A 77 -10.93 6.93 19.01
C GLU A 77 -12.32 6.33 18.88
N GLY A 78 -12.67 5.87 17.67
CA GLY A 78 -13.97 5.31 17.36
C GLY A 78 -14.35 4.09 18.19
N VAL A 79 -13.39 3.30 18.68
CA VAL A 79 -13.64 2.11 19.50
C VAL A 79 -13.74 2.40 21.01
N LYS A 80 -13.52 3.63 21.46
CA LYS A 80 -13.66 4.01 22.87
C LYS A 80 -15.13 4.28 23.20
N ARG A 81 -15.59 3.68 24.29
CA ARG A 81 -16.92 3.93 24.86
C ARG A 81 -16.84 4.99 25.96
N GLU A 82 -17.96 5.63 26.23
CA GLU A 82 -18.08 6.63 27.32
C GLU A 82 -17.78 6.06 28.71
N ASP A 83 -18.04 4.76 28.92
CA ASP A 83 -17.76 4.04 30.16
C ASP A 83 -16.29 3.59 30.30
N GLY A 84 -15.42 3.98 29.38
CA GLY A 84 -14.00 3.63 29.36
C GLY A 84 -13.69 2.22 28.82
N VAL A 85 -14.69 1.45 28.44
CA VAL A 85 -14.48 0.13 27.81
C VAL A 85 -14.01 0.32 26.38
N SER A 86 -12.87 -0.26 26.04
CA SER A 86 -12.35 -0.27 24.66
C SER A 86 -12.81 -1.53 23.93
N VAL A 87 -13.39 -1.34 22.76
CA VAL A 87 -13.82 -2.41 21.88
C VAL A 87 -12.62 -2.88 21.06
N ARG A 88 -12.39 -4.19 21.01
CA ARG A 88 -11.35 -4.75 20.13
C ARG A 88 -11.84 -4.71 18.68
N LEU A 89 -11.09 -4.03 17.84
CA LEU A 89 -11.35 -3.92 16.41
C LEU A 89 -10.11 -4.36 15.63
N GLN A 90 -10.30 -5.21 14.65
CA GLN A 90 -9.30 -5.53 13.64
C GLN A 90 -9.74 -4.92 12.31
N THR A 91 -8.89 -4.12 11.71
CA THR A 91 -9.15 -3.46 10.44
C THR A 91 -8.27 -4.08 9.35
N VAL A 92 -8.87 -4.36 8.20
CA VAL A 92 -8.19 -4.85 7.00
C VAL A 92 -8.49 -3.86 5.89
N ILE A 93 -7.45 -3.35 5.25
CA ILE A 93 -7.55 -2.40 4.14
C ILE A 93 -6.95 -3.06 2.90
N SER A 94 -7.74 -3.21 1.84
CA SER A 94 -7.22 -3.57 0.52
C SER A 94 -6.87 -2.31 -0.26
N THR A 95 -5.76 -2.34 -1.01
CA THR A 95 -5.32 -1.17 -1.78
C THR A 95 -4.46 -1.55 -2.97
N HIS A 96 -4.57 -0.78 -4.04
CA HIS A 96 -3.66 -0.76 -5.19
C HIS A 96 -2.81 0.53 -5.22
N SER A 97 -2.86 1.35 -4.16
CA SER A 97 -2.13 2.61 -4.09
C SER A 97 -0.76 2.47 -3.44
N SER A 98 0.28 2.84 -4.18
CA SER A 98 1.63 2.99 -3.62
C SER A 98 1.71 4.06 -2.53
N HIS A 99 0.87 5.09 -2.58
CA HIS A 99 0.81 6.15 -1.57
C HIS A 99 0.28 5.62 -0.24
N ILE A 100 -0.75 4.77 -0.27
CA ILE A 100 -1.27 4.12 0.95
C ILE A 100 -0.24 3.17 1.53
N VAL A 101 0.39 2.34 0.68
CA VAL A 101 1.42 1.39 1.13
C VAL A 101 2.63 2.10 1.74
N ALA A 102 3.06 3.24 1.17
CA ALA A 102 4.19 4.02 1.68
C ALA A 102 3.98 4.51 3.12
N GLU A 103 2.73 4.81 3.49
CA GLU A 103 2.38 5.32 4.83
C GLU A 103 1.97 4.21 5.83
N CYS A 104 1.86 2.97 5.37
CA CYS A 104 1.57 1.84 6.25
C CYS A 104 2.81 1.38 7.02
N ASP A 105 2.60 0.76 8.18
CA ASP A 105 3.65 0.01 8.83
C ASP A 105 3.98 -1.23 8.00
N PHE A 106 5.23 -1.36 7.63
CA PHE A 106 5.71 -2.46 6.78
C PHE A 106 5.32 -3.85 7.31
N ASP A 107 5.32 -4.01 8.62
CA ASP A 107 4.99 -5.27 9.28
C ASP A 107 3.48 -5.62 9.19
N ASP A 108 2.63 -4.62 8.93
CA ASP A 108 1.19 -4.80 8.76
C ASP A 108 0.84 -5.24 7.33
N ILE A 109 1.75 -5.05 6.36
CA ILE A 109 1.49 -5.35 4.96
C ILE A 109 1.38 -6.85 4.73
N LYS A 110 0.28 -7.25 4.09
CA LYS A 110 0.02 -8.60 3.60
C LYS A 110 -0.04 -8.54 2.08
N TYR A 111 0.92 -9.15 1.44
CA TYR A 111 1.04 -9.18 -0.01
C TYR A 111 0.30 -10.38 -0.60
N MET A 112 -0.63 -10.13 -1.50
CA MET A 112 -1.40 -11.17 -2.18
C MET A 112 -0.74 -11.49 -3.52
N LYS A 113 -0.29 -12.73 -3.69
CA LYS A 113 0.40 -13.19 -4.90
C LYS A 113 -0.37 -14.33 -5.56
N LYS A 114 -0.60 -14.22 -6.87
CA LYS A 114 -1.12 -15.34 -7.66
C LYS A 114 0.02 -16.30 -8.00
N SER A 115 -0.15 -17.57 -7.67
CA SER A 115 0.83 -18.62 -7.95
C SER A 115 0.10 -19.91 -8.35
N GLY A 116 0.35 -20.42 -9.55
CA GLY A 116 -0.23 -21.68 -10.01
C GLY A 116 -1.77 -21.75 -10.04
N GLY A 117 -2.44 -20.59 -10.21
CA GLY A 117 -3.92 -20.50 -10.20
C GLY A 117 -4.52 -20.23 -8.82
N GLU A 118 -3.73 -20.28 -7.76
CA GLU A 118 -4.13 -19.95 -6.39
C GLU A 118 -3.61 -18.58 -5.97
N VAL A 119 -4.28 -17.96 -4.98
CA VAL A 119 -3.82 -16.73 -4.36
C VAL A 119 -3.18 -17.06 -3.02
N VAL A 120 -1.91 -16.69 -2.88
CA VAL A 120 -1.14 -16.92 -1.66
C VAL A 120 -0.90 -15.58 -0.95
N CYS A 121 -1.24 -15.53 0.33
CA CYS A 121 -0.98 -14.35 1.18
C CYS A 121 0.41 -14.46 1.82
N LYS A 122 1.25 -13.46 1.59
CA LYS A 122 2.60 -13.33 2.16
C LYS A 122 2.66 -12.16 3.14
N SER A 123 3.12 -12.42 4.36
CA SER A 123 3.32 -11.37 5.36
C SER A 123 4.74 -10.80 5.25
N LEU A 124 4.87 -9.48 5.08
CA LEU A 124 6.19 -8.86 5.03
C LEU A 124 6.92 -8.91 6.38
N LYS A 125 6.17 -9.06 7.47
CA LYS A 125 6.77 -9.28 8.80
C LYS A 125 7.66 -10.52 8.84
N SER A 126 7.29 -11.62 8.15
CA SER A 126 8.08 -12.86 8.11
C SER A 126 9.38 -12.71 7.32
N LEU A 127 9.48 -11.71 6.45
CA LEU A 127 10.67 -11.46 5.64
C LEU A 127 11.90 -11.16 6.52
N LYS A 128 11.70 -10.54 7.68
CA LYS A 128 12.77 -10.29 8.66
C LYS A 128 13.48 -11.57 9.08
N ASP A 129 12.72 -12.62 9.35
CA ASP A 129 13.28 -13.91 9.78
C ASP A 129 14.12 -14.55 8.68
N ASP A 130 13.74 -14.37 7.42
CA ASP A 130 14.49 -14.87 6.27
C ASP A 130 15.83 -14.14 6.10
N TYR A 131 15.87 -12.83 6.32
CA TYR A 131 17.12 -12.07 6.33
C TYR A 131 18.05 -12.48 7.48
N LEU A 132 17.52 -12.68 8.68
CA LEU A 132 18.29 -13.11 9.83
C LEU A 132 18.87 -14.52 9.66
N LYS A 133 18.12 -15.44 9.02
CA LYS A 133 18.60 -16.80 8.72
C LYS A 133 19.76 -16.79 7.72
N LEU A 134 19.70 -15.89 6.71
CA LEU A 134 20.75 -15.80 5.69
C LEU A 134 22.04 -15.20 6.22
N ASN A 135 21.93 -14.11 6.95
CA ASN A 135 23.09 -13.41 7.52
C ASN A 135 22.77 -12.94 8.94
N PRO A 136 23.10 -13.74 9.98
CA PRO A 136 22.81 -13.40 11.37
C PRO A 136 23.47 -12.09 11.84
N LYS A 137 24.58 -11.67 11.21
CA LYS A 137 25.28 -10.44 11.61
C LYS A 137 24.68 -9.18 10.98
N GLU A 138 24.38 -9.22 9.69
CA GLU A 138 23.95 -8.05 8.90
C GLU A 138 22.47 -8.11 8.49
N GLY A 139 21.81 -9.25 8.64
CA GLY A 139 20.42 -9.46 8.18
C GLY A 139 19.43 -8.46 8.75
N ALA A 140 19.60 -8.05 10.02
CA ALA A 140 18.74 -7.04 10.62
C ALA A 140 18.93 -5.65 9.98
N GLU A 141 20.16 -5.32 9.57
CA GLU A 141 20.50 -4.07 8.91
C GLU A 141 20.01 -4.05 7.47
N HIS A 142 20.19 -5.14 6.75
CA HIS A 142 19.65 -5.34 5.40
C HIS A 142 18.13 -5.24 5.38
N PHE A 143 17.45 -5.86 6.33
CA PHE A 143 15.99 -5.76 6.44
C PHE A 143 15.53 -4.34 6.74
N ARG A 144 16.23 -3.61 7.64
CA ARG A 144 15.92 -2.22 7.95
C ARG A 144 16.11 -1.32 6.74
N PHE A 145 17.19 -1.51 5.99
CA PHE A 145 17.44 -0.79 4.74
C PHE A 145 16.33 -1.05 3.72
N LEU A 146 15.98 -2.33 3.49
CA LEU A 146 14.92 -2.71 2.57
C LEU A 146 13.57 -2.07 2.95
N LYS A 147 13.21 -2.13 4.24
CA LYS A 147 11.99 -1.53 4.76
C LYS A 147 11.94 -0.03 4.45
N GLN A 148 12.99 0.71 4.77
CA GLN A 148 13.07 2.14 4.50
C GLN A 148 13.03 2.45 3.00
N TYR A 149 13.74 1.69 2.20
CA TYR A 149 13.79 1.89 0.77
C TYR A 149 12.43 1.67 0.09
N LEU A 150 11.75 0.59 0.43
CA LEU A 150 10.43 0.27 -0.13
C LEU A 150 9.35 1.26 0.30
N THR A 151 9.33 1.67 1.57
CA THR A 151 8.30 2.58 2.06
C THR A 151 8.55 4.02 1.62
N LEU A 152 9.80 4.51 1.64
CA LEU A 152 10.09 5.92 1.37
C LEU A 152 10.30 6.25 -0.12
N HIS A 153 10.77 5.28 -0.91
CA HIS A 153 11.25 5.58 -2.26
C HIS A 153 10.61 4.74 -3.38
N ARG A 154 10.17 3.51 -3.09
CA ARG A 154 9.83 2.54 -4.12
C ARG A 154 8.60 1.68 -3.80
N ALA A 155 7.57 2.28 -3.21
CA ALA A 155 6.33 1.55 -2.91
C ALA A 155 5.63 1.01 -4.18
N GLU A 156 5.91 1.57 -5.37
CA GLU A 156 5.44 1.07 -6.65
C GLU A 156 5.89 -0.37 -6.95
N LEU A 157 7.01 -0.83 -6.36
CA LEU A 157 7.47 -2.21 -6.52
C LEU A 157 6.50 -3.26 -6.01
N PHE A 158 5.62 -2.91 -5.07
CA PHE A 158 4.58 -3.82 -4.61
C PHE A 158 3.56 -4.17 -5.70
N PHE A 159 3.45 -3.34 -6.73
CA PHE A 159 2.43 -3.46 -7.79
C PHE A 159 3.02 -3.82 -9.15
N ALA A 160 4.34 -3.91 -9.26
CA ALA A 160 5.01 -4.28 -10.50
C ALA A 160 4.91 -5.79 -10.76
N ASP A 161 4.64 -6.18 -12.00
CA ASP A 161 4.71 -7.59 -12.41
C ASP A 161 6.15 -8.08 -12.53
N LYS A 162 7.03 -7.18 -12.96
CA LYS A 162 8.45 -7.43 -13.15
C LYS A 162 9.27 -6.24 -12.67
N ALA A 163 10.49 -6.49 -12.22
CA ALA A 163 11.43 -5.43 -11.92
C ALA A 163 12.78 -5.68 -12.59
N ILE A 164 13.36 -4.61 -13.13
CA ILE A 164 14.75 -4.61 -13.58
C ILE A 164 15.53 -3.77 -12.59
N LEU A 165 16.48 -4.40 -11.91
CA LEU A 165 17.36 -3.72 -10.98
C LEU A 165 18.54 -3.16 -11.75
N VAL A 166 18.82 -1.88 -11.57
CA VAL A 166 19.91 -1.17 -12.24
C VAL A 166 20.86 -0.54 -11.22
N GLU A 167 22.09 -0.33 -11.62
CA GLU A 167 23.10 0.24 -10.72
C GLU A 167 22.99 1.76 -10.63
N GLY A 168 22.57 2.43 -11.70
CA GLY A 168 22.55 3.87 -11.72
C GLY A 168 21.61 4.49 -12.75
N ASP A 169 21.67 5.82 -12.83
CA ASP A 169 20.80 6.63 -13.69
C ASP A 169 21.02 6.38 -15.19
N THR A 170 22.22 5.99 -15.57
CA THR A 170 22.56 5.73 -17.01
C THR A 170 21.69 4.62 -17.56
N GLU A 171 21.62 3.48 -16.87
CA GLU A 171 20.79 2.34 -17.25
C GLU A 171 19.31 2.70 -17.21
N LYS A 172 18.88 3.45 -16.19
CA LYS A 172 17.50 3.88 -16.01
C LYS A 172 17.01 4.77 -17.15
N ILE A 173 17.91 5.61 -17.71
CA ILE A 173 17.60 6.48 -18.86
C ILE A 173 17.64 5.68 -20.18
N LEU A 174 18.63 4.79 -20.34
CA LEU A 174 18.85 4.08 -21.59
C LEU A 174 17.90 2.89 -21.80
N LEU A 175 17.57 2.15 -20.76
CA LEU A 175 16.74 0.94 -20.86
C LEU A 175 15.37 1.17 -21.55
N PRO A 176 14.60 2.21 -21.24
CA PRO A 176 13.34 2.45 -21.96
C PRO A 176 13.54 2.68 -23.47
N ALA A 177 14.62 3.37 -23.87
CA ALA A 177 14.96 3.56 -25.27
C ALA A 177 15.37 2.25 -25.96
N MET A 178 16.14 1.41 -25.27
CA MET A 178 16.51 0.08 -25.76
C MET A 178 15.30 -0.84 -25.87
N MET A 179 14.41 -0.86 -24.85
CA MET A 179 13.17 -1.64 -24.88
C MET A 179 12.28 -1.25 -26.06
N LYS A 180 12.13 0.07 -26.32
CA LYS A 180 11.40 0.58 -27.47
C LYS A 180 12.02 0.11 -28.79
N LYS A 181 13.35 0.14 -28.91
CA LYS A 181 14.06 -0.34 -30.08
C LYS A 181 13.90 -1.82 -30.32
N LEU A 182 13.98 -2.63 -29.24
CA LEU A 182 13.74 -4.07 -29.31
C LEU A 182 12.32 -4.39 -29.77
N ASP A 183 11.32 -3.70 -29.26
CA ASP A 183 9.93 -3.90 -29.67
C ASP A 183 9.72 -3.58 -31.17
N GLN A 184 10.48 -2.63 -31.72
CA GLN A 184 10.40 -2.26 -33.14
C GLN A 184 11.15 -3.21 -34.06
N GLU A 185 12.36 -3.62 -33.67
CA GLU A 185 13.24 -4.45 -34.51
C GLU A 185 12.94 -5.95 -34.38
N TYR A 186 12.49 -6.39 -33.20
CA TYR A 186 12.28 -7.81 -32.86
C TYR A 186 10.92 -8.04 -32.18
N PRO A 187 9.81 -7.73 -32.86
CA PRO A 187 8.49 -7.97 -32.27
C PRO A 187 8.29 -9.47 -32.04
N VAL A 188 7.98 -9.84 -30.79
CA VAL A 188 7.66 -11.24 -30.46
C VAL A 188 6.18 -11.48 -30.66
N ALA A 189 5.85 -12.35 -31.61
CA ALA A 189 4.46 -12.68 -31.92
C ALA A 189 3.73 -13.23 -30.67
N GLY A 190 2.59 -12.62 -30.33
CA GLY A 190 1.78 -13.03 -29.17
C GLY A 190 2.22 -12.45 -27.82
N SER A 191 3.30 -11.66 -27.78
CA SER A 191 3.71 -10.95 -26.57
C SER A 191 3.42 -9.45 -26.68
N PRO A 192 2.93 -8.80 -25.61
CA PRO A 192 2.77 -7.35 -25.59
C PRO A 192 4.15 -6.67 -25.63
N PRO A 193 4.26 -5.46 -26.22
CA PRO A 193 5.49 -4.68 -26.21
C PRO A 193 6.06 -4.51 -24.81
N LEU A 194 7.40 -4.48 -24.67
CA LEU A 194 8.08 -4.37 -23.36
C LEU A 194 7.63 -3.13 -22.58
N LEU A 195 7.47 -1.98 -23.26
CA LEU A 195 7.03 -0.74 -22.63
C LEU A 195 5.55 -0.74 -22.23
N SER A 196 4.75 -1.66 -22.74
CA SER A 196 3.35 -1.83 -22.34
C SER A 196 3.18 -2.82 -21.18
N GLN A 197 4.24 -3.52 -20.78
CA GLN A 197 4.25 -4.40 -19.62
C GLN A 197 4.48 -3.58 -18.36
N ASN A 198 3.93 -4.05 -17.24
CA ASN A 198 4.11 -3.44 -15.93
C ASN A 198 5.49 -3.80 -15.35
N ILE A 199 6.55 -3.18 -15.92
CA ILE A 199 7.94 -3.39 -15.56
C ILE A 199 8.45 -2.16 -14.82
N SER A 200 8.88 -2.31 -13.58
CA SER A 200 9.54 -1.23 -12.83
C SER A 200 11.07 -1.27 -13.01
N LEU A 201 11.64 -0.12 -13.35
CA LEU A 201 13.09 0.07 -13.38
C LEU A 201 13.54 0.66 -12.04
N VAL A 202 14.33 -0.10 -11.29
CA VAL A 202 14.67 0.24 -9.92
C VAL A 202 16.18 0.37 -9.77
N GLU A 203 16.63 1.57 -9.43
CA GLU A 203 18.01 1.83 -9.09
C GLU A 203 18.29 1.30 -7.67
N VAL A 204 19.21 0.39 -7.55
CA VAL A 204 19.59 -0.25 -6.28
C VAL A 204 21.09 -0.07 -5.97
N GLY A 205 21.85 0.53 -6.87
CA GLY A 205 23.30 0.65 -6.76
C GLY A 205 23.96 -0.72 -6.57
N ALA A 206 25.01 -0.76 -5.78
CA ALA A 206 25.74 -1.99 -5.45
C ALA A 206 24.96 -2.94 -4.49
N HIS A 207 23.72 -2.62 -4.13
CA HIS A 207 22.95 -3.33 -3.08
C HIS A 207 21.91 -4.31 -3.62
N SER A 208 22.02 -4.74 -4.88
CA SER A 208 21.05 -5.65 -5.53
C SER A 208 20.76 -6.92 -4.74
N GLN A 209 21.74 -7.47 -4.04
CA GLN A 209 21.62 -8.68 -3.23
C GLN A 209 20.60 -8.52 -2.06
N ILE A 210 20.46 -7.30 -1.53
CA ILE A 210 19.51 -7.03 -0.45
C ILE A 210 18.07 -7.22 -0.95
N PHE A 211 17.81 -6.94 -2.21
CA PHE A 211 16.47 -7.03 -2.79
C PHE A 211 16.06 -8.45 -3.20
N GLU A 212 16.99 -9.39 -3.35
CA GLU A 212 16.70 -10.72 -3.86
C GLU A 212 15.55 -11.41 -3.11
N LYS A 213 15.54 -11.36 -1.78
CA LYS A 213 14.49 -12.01 -0.98
C LYS A 213 13.13 -11.35 -1.13
N PHE A 214 13.10 -10.03 -1.21
CA PHE A 214 11.87 -9.30 -1.48
C PHE A 214 11.32 -9.63 -2.87
N ILE A 215 12.18 -9.64 -3.89
CA ILE A 215 11.81 -9.97 -5.27
C ILE A 215 11.21 -11.39 -5.35
N ARG A 216 11.86 -12.37 -4.74
CA ARG A 216 11.33 -13.75 -4.66
C ARG A 216 10.00 -13.86 -3.93
N LEU A 217 9.73 -12.94 -2.99
CA LEU A 217 8.48 -12.91 -2.26
C LEU A 217 7.37 -12.22 -3.07
N SER A 218 7.65 -11.07 -3.68
CA SER A 218 6.66 -10.17 -4.27
C SER A 218 6.48 -10.39 -5.77
N LEU A 219 7.57 -10.54 -6.53
CA LEU A 219 7.50 -10.59 -7.99
C LEU A 219 7.25 -12.00 -8.50
N ILE A 220 6.50 -12.10 -9.58
CA ILE A 220 6.32 -13.32 -10.35
C ILE A 220 7.59 -13.49 -11.18
N HIS A 221 8.29 -14.58 -10.95
CA HIS A 221 9.53 -15.01 -11.62
C HIS A 221 9.93 -14.25 -12.89
N ILE A 222 11.12 -13.69 -12.84
CA ILE A 222 11.91 -13.35 -14.01
C ILE A 222 12.54 -14.62 -14.54
#